data_7894be27ee0c0ee33b5cb0c098927571
#
_entry.id   7894be27ee0c0ee33b5cb0c098927571
#
_cell.length_a   1.000
_cell.length_b   1.000
_cell.length_c   1.000
_cell.angle_alpha   90.00
_cell.angle_beta   90.00
_cell.angle_gamma   90.00
#
_symmetry.space_group_name_H-M   'P 1'
#
loop_
_entity.id
_entity.type
_entity.pdbx_description
1 polymer ?
#
loop_
_entity_poly.entity_id
_entity_poly.type
_entity_poly.pdbx_seq_one_letter_code
_entity_poly.pdbx_strand_id
1 'polypeptide(L)'
;MKRTRNFYVGVTILALVGVLAAVQFMLQPVAEAQANQAGIYQVDAAWPKPLPNNWVLGATVGLSVDSRDHVWIVHRGQTGQDPKFMSQMTFPPAPARGARGAGARGAAPAAPAGRDAAIGEDAATGSKPISEICCTAAPPVLEFDAEGNLVHHWGGPGAGYEWMPSMHGITVDGKDNVWFAGNSGNTVLKFSRDGKFLLQIGKNGASKGNKDTANLNNPAEVNVDDAANEIYVADGYGNRRVIVYDASTGAFKRMWGAYGKPPTDDPNGTYDPSKPLSTNWRIVHCASLANDGLVYVCDRVNDRIQVFKKDGTYVKETQIAKRTLGDGVTFDIAFSKDPQQRLMYVADGANHRVWQLLREPMTVLNHIGSGGRYPGQFYATHNVSLDSKGNIYTVETYTGARLQKFTYKGLGPVANPEGNHNSGN
;
A
#
# COMPACT_ATOMS: atom_id res chain seq x y z
N MET A 1 20.62 30.82 -56.21
CA MET A 1 21.09 30.36 -54.90
C MET A 1 20.01 30.01 -53.85
N LYS A 2 18.92 30.77 -53.66
CA LYS A 2 17.86 30.43 -52.69
C LYS A 2 17.09 29.13 -53.03
N ARG A 3 16.84 28.84 -54.31
CA ARG A 3 16.04 27.64 -54.75
C ARG A 3 16.79 26.33 -54.51
N THR A 4 18.08 26.29 -54.70
CA THR A 4 18.92 25.11 -54.42
C THR A 4 19.07 24.83 -52.93
N ARG A 5 19.20 25.87 -52.10
CA ARG A 5 19.27 25.72 -50.62
C ARG A 5 17.99 25.11 -50.05
N ASN A 6 16.83 25.54 -50.51
CA ASN A 6 15.53 25.01 -50.07
C ASN A 6 15.31 23.55 -50.53
N PHE A 7 15.85 23.17 -51.70
CA PHE A 7 15.82 21.80 -52.18
C PHE A 7 16.66 20.87 -51.25
N TYR A 8 17.90 21.25 -50.90
CA TYR A 8 18.73 20.47 -50.01
C TYR A 8 18.14 20.36 -48.60
N VAL A 9 17.60 21.44 -48.07
CA VAL A 9 16.89 21.43 -46.78
C VAL A 9 15.71 20.49 -46.82
N GLY A 10 14.90 20.46 -47.86
CA GLY A 10 13.77 19.55 -48.03
C GLY A 10 14.21 18.09 -48.10
N VAL A 11 15.28 17.78 -48.85
CA VAL A 11 15.84 16.42 -48.94
C VAL A 11 16.40 15.96 -47.59
N THR A 12 17.08 16.83 -46.83
CA THR A 12 17.60 16.47 -45.52
C THR A 12 16.49 16.19 -44.51
N ILE A 13 15.41 16.96 -44.52
CA ILE A 13 14.25 16.74 -43.65
C ILE A 13 13.59 15.40 -44.00
N LEU A 14 13.38 15.10 -45.28
CA LEU A 14 12.81 13.83 -45.70
C LEU A 14 13.67 12.63 -45.31
N ALA A 15 15.00 12.76 -45.44
CA ALA A 15 15.93 11.73 -45.02
C ALA A 15 15.87 11.50 -43.50
N LEU A 16 15.82 12.58 -42.68
CA LEU A 16 15.66 12.52 -41.23
C LEU A 16 14.34 11.85 -40.82
N VAL A 17 13.23 12.22 -41.46
CA VAL A 17 11.92 11.61 -41.23
C VAL A 17 11.96 10.11 -41.59
N GLY A 18 12.60 9.75 -42.72
CA GLY A 18 12.77 8.36 -43.09
C GLY A 18 13.60 7.53 -42.11
N VAL A 19 14.68 8.10 -41.59
CA VAL A 19 15.50 7.48 -40.54
C VAL A 19 14.71 7.31 -39.24
N LEU A 20 13.99 8.35 -38.79
CA LEU A 20 13.14 8.28 -37.59
C LEU A 20 12.05 7.22 -37.74
N ALA A 21 11.38 7.14 -38.91
CA ALA A 21 10.37 6.14 -39.16
C ALA A 21 10.96 4.70 -39.17
N ALA A 22 12.14 4.50 -39.76
CA ALA A 22 12.83 3.22 -39.74
C ALA A 22 13.26 2.80 -38.32
N VAL A 23 13.77 3.74 -37.51
CA VAL A 23 14.11 3.50 -36.11
C VAL A 23 12.85 3.15 -35.31
N GLN A 24 11.76 3.87 -35.51
CA GLN A 24 10.49 3.59 -34.85
C GLN A 24 9.96 2.22 -35.24
N PHE A 25 10.03 1.83 -36.50
CA PHE A 25 9.59 0.52 -36.99
C PHE A 25 10.45 -0.63 -36.41
N MET A 26 11.75 -0.42 -36.23
CA MET A 26 12.64 -1.39 -35.57
C MET A 26 12.43 -1.51 -34.06
N LEU A 27 12.01 -0.44 -33.41
CA LEU A 27 11.77 -0.41 -31.96
C LEU A 27 10.39 -0.94 -31.57
N GLN A 28 9.39 -0.83 -32.46
CA GLN A 28 8.02 -1.31 -32.19
C GLN A 28 7.94 -2.77 -31.72
N PRO A 29 8.53 -3.76 -32.43
CA PRO A 29 8.43 -5.16 -32.01
C PRO A 29 9.12 -5.42 -30.65
N VAL A 30 10.17 -4.69 -30.32
CA VAL A 30 10.86 -4.79 -29.03
C VAL A 30 9.97 -4.21 -27.92
N ALA A 31 9.33 -3.09 -28.17
CA ALA A 31 8.38 -2.47 -27.22
C ALA A 31 7.15 -3.34 -26.99
N GLU A 32 6.59 -3.92 -28.06
CA GLU A 32 5.45 -4.86 -27.97
C GLU A 32 5.82 -6.15 -27.25
N ALA A 33 7.01 -6.70 -27.50
CA ALA A 33 7.50 -7.89 -26.81
C ALA A 33 7.70 -7.61 -25.31
N GLN A 34 8.18 -6.43 -24.95
CA GLN A 34 8.30 -6.01 -23.55
C GLN A 34 6.94 -5.72 -22.89
N ALA A 35 5.98 -5.19 -23.64
CA ALA A 35 4.63 -4.90 -23.14
C ALA A 35 3.87 -6.15 -22.67
N ASN A 36 4.24 -7.34 -23.19
CA ASN A 36 3.62 -8.61 -22.85
C ASN A 36 4.44 -9.46 -21.86
N GLN A 37 5.36 -8.83 -21.10
CA GLN A 37 6.16 -9.52 -20.10
C GLN A 37 5.81 -9.04 -18.71
N ALA A 38 5.61 -9.99 -17.79
CA ALA A 38 5.43 -9.79 -16.37
C ALA A 38 6.61 -10.37 -15.59
N GLY A 39 6.77 -9.93 -14.34
CA GLY A 39 7.74 -10.54 -13.44
C GLY A 39 7.34 -11.97 -13.07
N ILE A 40 8.29 -12.89 -13.11
CA ILE A 40 8.13 -14.26 -12.62
C ILE A 40 8.66 -14.30 -11.18
N TYR A 41 7.87 -14.86 -10.28
CA TYR A 41 8.16 -14.92 -8.86
C TYR A 41 8.00 -16.33 -8.31
N GLN A 42 8.84 -16.67 -7.34
CA GLN A 42 8.76 -17.91 -6.58
C GLN A 42 8.74 -17.56 -5.10
N VAL A 43 7.74 -18.05 -4.36
CA VAL A 43 7.68 -17.86 -2.91
C VAL A 43 8.89 -18.51 -2.25
N ASP A 44 9.50 -17.77 -1.31
CA ASP A 44 10.53 -18.27 -0.41
C ASP A 44 9.85 -18.70 0.91
N ALA A 45 9.51 -19.97 0.99
CA ALA A 45 8.78 -20.51 2.15
C ALA A 45 9.63 -20.56 3.45
N ALA A 46 10.95 -20.36 3.35
CA ALA A 46 11.86 -20.34 4.49
C ALA A 46 12.11 -18.92 5.02
N TRP A 47 11.57 -17.91 4.37
CA TRP A 47 11.71 -16.52 4.75
C TRP A 47 10.37 -15.94 5.29
N PRO A 48 10.38 -15.17 6.39
CA PRO A 48 11.45 -14.91 7.32
C PRO A 48 11.75 -16.13 8.20
N LYS A 49 12.90 -16.11 8.88
CA LYS A 49 13.21 -17.12 9.89
C LYS A 49 12.28 -17.00 11.09
N PRO A 50 12.10 -18.09 11.87
CA PRO A 50 11.27 -18.06 13.06
C PRO A 50 11.69 -16.93 14.01
N LEU A 51 10.70 -16.22 14.57
CA LEU A 51 10.95 -15.20 15.56
C LEU A 51 11.47 -15.81 16.89
N PRO A 52 12.38 -15.12 17.60
CA PRO A 52 12.85 -15.57 18.91
C PRO A 52 11.74 -15.42 19.98
N ASN A 53 12.01 -15.92 21.20
CA ASN A 53 11.20 -15.70 22.40
C ASN A 53 9.73 -16.14 22.27
N ASN A 54 9.43 -17.10 21.40
CA ASN A 54 8.06 -17.50 21.09
C ASN A 54 7.18 -16.31 20.60
N TRP A 55 7.80 -15.32 19.98
CA TRP A 55 7.07 -14.18 19.44
C TRP A 55 6.21 -14.56 18.25
N VAL A 56 5.04 -13.95 18.19
CA VAL A 56 4.11 -14.05 17.06
C VAL A 56 3.71 -12.67 16.56
N LEU A 57 3.44 -12.58 15.26
CA LEU A 57 2.91 -11.38 14.64
C LEU A 57 1.40 -11.29 14.87
N GLY A 58 0.92 -10.07 15.07
CA GLY A 58 -0.50 -9.74 14.87
C GLY A 58 -0.76 -9.31 13.42
N ALA A 59 -1.92 -8.72 13.17
CA ALA A 59 -2.24 -8.14 11.86
C ALA A 59 -1.11 -7.21 11.41
N THR A 60 -0.44 -7.57 10.31
CA THR A 60 0.70 -6.83 9.80
C THR A 60 0.22 -5.82 8.77
N VAL A 61 0.47 -4.54 9.02
CA VAL A 61 -0.24 -3.43 8.37
C VAL A 61 0.67 -2.37 7.77
N GLY A 62 1.96 -2.56 7.84
CA GLY A 62 2.94 -1.68 7.20
C GLY A 62 4.20 -2.43 6.83
N LEU A 63 4.78 -2.07 5.70
CA LEU A 63 5.93 -2.70 5.09
C LEU A 63 6.79 -1.66 4.39
N SER A 64 8.09 -1.69 4.64
CA SER A 64 9.08 -0.90 3.91
C SER A 64 10.34 -1.74 3.68
N VAL A 65 11.02 -1.52 2.56
CA VAL A 65 12.35 -2.07 2.30
C VAL A 65 13.33 -0.90 2.19
N ASP A 66 14.37 -0.91 3.01
CA ASP A 66 15.36 0.17 3.06
C ASP A 66 16.47 0.01 2.01
N SER A 67 17.38 0.96 1.96
CA SER A 67 18.50 1.01 0.99
C SER A 67 19.53 -0.12 1.18
N ARG A 68 19.45 -0.89 2.27
CA ARG A 68 20.30 -2.06 2.56
C ARG A 68 19.58 -3.37 2.24
N ASP A 69 18.41 -3.32 1.63
CA ASP A 69 17.51 -4.44 1.42
C ASP A 69 16.97 -5.07 2.73
N HIS A 70 17.00 -4.32 3.84
CA HIS A 70 16.35 -4.74 5.07
C HIS A 70 14.86 -4.47 5.01
N VAL A 71 14.09 -5.40 5.54
CA VAL A 71 12.63 -5.40 5.50
C VAL A 71 12.08 -4.98 6.86
N TRP A 72 11.36 -3.88 6.86
CA TRP A 72 10.73 -3.30 8.03
C TRP A 72 9.24 -3.54 8.02
N ILE A 73 8.71 -3.96 9.16
CA ILE A 73 7.26 -4.12 9.31
C ILE A 73 6.76 -3.47 10.58
N VAL A 74 5.47 -3.11 10.55
CA VAL A 74 4.69 -2.85 11.75
C VAL A 74 3.50 -3.79 11.82
N HIS A 75 3.20 -4.23 13.04
CA HIS A 75 2.05 -5.08 13.29
C HIS A 75 1.34 -4.70 14.60
N ARG A 76 0.10 -5.13 14.75
CA ARG A 76 -0.79 -4.77 15.87
C ARG A 76 -0.80 -5.80 16.99
N GLY A 77 0.34 -6.41 17.28
CA GLY A 77 0.41 -7.50 18.27
C GLY A 77 0.30 -7.06 19.73
N GLN A 78 0.77 -5.86 20.07
CA GLN A 78 0.81 -5.39 21.46
C GLN A 78 -0.33 -4.46 21.85
N THR A 79 -1.06 -3.91 20.91
CA THR A 79 -2.08 -2.90 21.15
C THR A 79 -3.48 -3.48 21.25
N GLY A 80 -3.62 -4.56 22.05
CA GLY A 80 -4.91 -5.05 22.47
C GLY A 80 -5.67 -5.85 21.42
N GLN A 81 -5.03 -6.45 20.44
CA GLN A 81 -5.68 -7.43 19.59
C GLN A 81 -5.91 -8.73 20.38
N ASP A 82 -7.07 -9.34 20.15
CA ASP A 82 -7.39 -10.65 20.71
C ASP A 82 -6.28 -11.65 20.34
N PRO A 83 -5.64 -12.30 21.32
CA PRO A 83 -4.56 -13.29 21.09
C PRO A 83 -4.90 -14.35 20.05
N LYS A 84 -6.17 -14.66 19.83
CA LYS A 84 -6.62 -15.59 18.77
C LYS A 84 -6.25 -15.15 17.36
N PHE A 85 -6.00 -13.88 17.13
CA PHE A 85 -5.57 -13.34 15.84
C PHE A 85 -4.05 -13.21 15.69
N MET A 86 -3.29 -13.56 16.71
CA MET A 86 -1.84 -13.38 16.74
C MET A 86 -1.07 -14.54 16.15
N SER A 87 -1.65 -15.69 15.97
CA SER A 87 -0.93 -16.86 15.47
C SER A 87 -1.16 -17.07 13.98
N GLN A 88 -0.10 -17.10 13.22
CA GLN A 88 -0.09 -17.40 11.80
C GLN A 88 -0.37 -18.87 11.48
N MET A 89 -0.09 -19.74 12.45
CA MET A 89 -0.13 -21.19 12.29
C MET A 89 -1.44 -21.80 12.78
N THR A 90 -2.36 -20.99 13.30
CA THR A 90 -3.61 -21.54 13.79
C THR A 90 -4.56 -21.80 12.65
N PHE A 91 -4.91 -23.06 12.50
CA PHE A 91 -6.21 -23.43 11.98
C PHE A 91 -7.28 -22.59 12.68
N PRO A 92 -8.32 -22.14 11.98
CA PRO A 92 -9.41 -21.46 12.65
C PRO A 92 -9.83 -22.27 13.88
N PRO A 93 -10.06 -21.63 15.03
CA PRO A 93 -10.52 -22.36 16.20
C PRO A 93 -11.73 -23.19 15.79
N ALA A 94 -11.74 -24.46 16.16
CA ALA A 94 -12.89 -25.31 15.95
C ALA A 94 -14.11 -24.55 16.48
N PRO A 95 -15.23 -24.49 15.74
CA PRO A 95 -16.40 -23.79 16.18
C PRO A 95 -16.74 -24.27 17.59
N ALA A 96 -16.92 -23.32 18.52
CA ALA A 96 -17.21 -23.62 19.90
C ALA A 96 -18.39 -24.60 19.94
N ARG A 97 -18.15 -25.83 20.37
CA ARG A 97 -19.19 -26.79 20.63
C ARG A 97 -19.96 -26.29 21.84
N GLY A 98 -21.15 -25.77 21.60
CA GLY A 98 -22.05 -25.57 22.69
C GLY A 98 -22.64 -24.19 22.76
N ALA A 99 -23.78 -24.06 22.29
CA ALA A 99 -24.99 -23.67 22.99
C ALA A 99 -26.13 -23.80 21.98
N ARG A 100 -26.71 -24.98 21.93
CA ARG A 100 -28.09 -25.11 21.45
C ARG A 100 -28.96 -24.42 22.48
N GLY A 101 -29.18 -23.13 22.27
CA GLY A 101 -30.19 -22.34 22.97
C GLY A 101 -31.20 -21.88 21.94
N ALA A 102 -32.39 -22.40 22.07
CA ALA A 102 -33.53 -22.08 21.21
C ALA A 102 -33.96 -20.62 21.37
N GLY A 103 -34.31 -20.00 20.26
CA GLY A 103 -35.36 -19.01 20.19
C GLY A 103 -35.01 -17.56 20.47
N ALA A 104 -34.87 -16.80 19.38
CA ALA A 104 -35.59 -15.55 19.13
C ALA A 104 -35.19 -15.01 17.79
N ARG A 105 -36.06 -15.08 16.81
CA ARG A 105 -35.98 -14.30 15.58
C ARG A 105 -36.34 -12.83 15.92
N GLY A 106 -35.33 -12.05 16.21
CA GLY A 106 -35.45 -10.60 16.25
C GLY A 106 -34.69 -10.02 15.07
N ALA A 107 -35.33 -9.15 14.28
CA ALA A 107 -34.73 -8.47 13.18
C ALA A 107 -33.50 -7.70 13.70
N ALA A 108 -32.35 -7.91 13.07
CA ALA A 108 -31.15 -7.13 13.34
C ALA A 108 -31.46 -5.64 13.04
N PRO A 109 -31.12 -4.72 13.93
CA PRO A 109 -31.19 -3.30 13.63
C PRO A 109 -30.24 -2.99 12.47
N ALA A 110 -30.71 -2.19 11.52
CA ALA A 110 -29.91 -1.69 10.41
C ALA A 110 -28.65 -1.03 10.96
N ALA A 111 -27.49 -1.47 10.48
CA ALA A 111 -26.22 -0.85 10.81
C ALA A 111 -26.25 0.64 10.40
N PRO A 112 -25.74 1.55 11.23
CA PRO A 112 -25.69 2.94 10.89
C PRO A 112 -24.82 3.11 9.65
N ALA A 113 -25.36 3.77 8.62
CA ALA A 113 -24.64 4.13 7.41
C ALA A 113 -23.45 5.03 7.78
N GLY A 114 -22.23 4.62 7.46
CA GLY A 114 -21.07 5.50 7.56
C GLY A 114 -19.81 4.95 8.23
N ARG A 115 -19.75 3.67 8.55
CA ARG A 115 -18.48 3.00 8.83
C ARG A 115 -18.39 1.80 7.91
N ASP A 116 -17.42 1.82 6.99
CA ASP A 116 -16.95 0.60 6.38
C ASP A 116 -16.44 -0.24 7.55
N ALA A 117 -17.28 -1.16 8.02
CA ALA A 117 -16.90 -2.07 9.08
C ALA A 117 -15.87 -3.01 8.49
N ALA A 118 -14.60 -2.66 8.66
CA ALA A 118 -13.51 -3.59 8.45
C ALA A 118 -13.82 -4.82 9.30
N ILE A 119 -14.05 -5.93 8.63
CA ILE A 119 -14.35 -7.20 9.29
C ILE A 119 -13.16 -7.56 10.17
N GLY A 120 -13.22 -7.26 11.46
CA GLY A 120 -12.23 -7.68 12.44
C GLY A 120 -11.21 -6.66 12.94
N GLU A 121 -11.36 -5.38 12.63
CA GLU A 121 -10.60 -4.31 13.30
C GLU A 121 -11.27 -3.87 14.61
N ASP A 122 -11.84 -4.81 15.34
CA ASP A 122 -12.43 -4.52 16.63
C ASP A 122 -11.38 -3.93 17.56
N ALA A 123 -11.71 -2.76 18.06
CA ALA A 123 -10.90 -2.03 19.03
C ALA A 123 -10.43 -2.97 20.13
N ALA A 124 -9.15 -2.98 20.29
CA ALA A 124 -8.45 -3.70 21.30
C ALA A 124 -9.06 -3.50 22.68
N THR A 125 -9.79 -4.45 23.13
CA THR A 125 -10.02 -4.65 24.55
C THR A 125 -8.77 -5.32 25.09
N GLY A 126 -8.03 -4.67 25.99
CA GLY A 126 -6.78 -5.13 26.55
C GLY A 126 -6.86 -6.51 27.24
N SER A 127 -7.14 -7.54 26.44
CA SER A 127 -7.22 -8.90 26.92
C SER A 127 -5.81 -9.46 27.13
N LYS A 128 -5.58 -10.00 28.31
CA LYS A 128 -4.36 -10.73 28.62
C LYS A 128 -4.20 -11.94 27.68
N PRO A 129 -2.95 -12.39 27.40
CA PRO A 129 -2.71 -13.58 26.62
C PRO A 129 -3.56 -14.75 27.16
N ILE A 130 -4.24 -15.46 26.26
CA ILE A 130 -5.05 -16.63 26.62
C ILE A 130 -4.16 -17.83 26.90
N SER A 131 -2.93 -17.83 26.43
CA SER A 131 -1.99 -18.91 26.59
C SER A 131 -0.84 -18.51 27.50
N GLU A 132 -0.63 -19.31 28.54
CA GLU A 132 0.45 -19.16 29.51
C GLU A 132 1.80 -19.72 28.98
N ILE A 133 1.75 -20.60 27.99
CA ILE A 133 2.91 -21.39 27.54
C ILE A 133 3.28 -21.09 26.08
N CYS A 134 2.31 -20.74 25.23
CA CYS A 134 2.55 -20.66 23.80
C CYS A 134 3.31 -19.38 23.41
N CYS A 135 2.67 -18.24 23.45
CA CYS A 135 3.07 -17.17 22.55
C CYS A 135 3.02 -15.81 23.21
N THR A 136 3.98 -14.95 22.85
CA THR A 136 3.97 -13.54 23.21
C THR A 136 3.92 -12.69 21.93
N ALA A 137 3.24 -11.54 22.00
CA ALA A 137 3.28 -10.58 20.93
C ALA A 137 4.71 -10.08 20.70
N ALA A 138 5.15 -10.07 19.46
CA ALA A 138 6.40 -9.40 19.09
C ALA A 138 6.33 -7.90 19.38
N PRO A 139 7.48 -7.20 19.56
CA PRO A 139 7.52 -5.75 19.52
C PRO A 139 6.88 -5.19 18.24
N PRO A 140 6.21 -4.02 18.31
CA PRO A 140 5.39 -3.55 17.18
C PRO A 140 6.17 -3.23 15.91
N VAL A 141 7.46 -2.92 16.00
CA VAL A 141 8.36 -2.64 14.86
C VAL A 141 9.42 -3.71 14.81
N LEU A 142 9.55 -4.36 13.66
CA LEU A 142 10.55 -5.38 13.41
C LEU A 142 11.33 -5.07 12.14
N GLU A 143 12.65 -5.30 12.19
CA GLU A 143 13.55 -5.19 11.03
C GLU A 143 14.19 -6.55 10.78
N PHE A 144 14.13 -7.01 9.54
CA PHE A 144 14.73 -8.25 9.07
C PHE A 144 15.83 -7.94 8.06
N ASP A 145 16.92 -8.70 8.07
CA ASP A 145 17.88 -8.67 6.97
C ASP A 145 17.34 -9.40 5.71
N ALA A 146 18.09 -9.33 4.62
CA ALA A 146 17.71 -9.97 3.36
C ALA A 146 17.58 -11.50 3.46
N GLU A 147 18.27 -12.12 4.42
CA GLU A 147 18.27 -13.56 4.73
C GLU A 147 17.10 -13.95 5.67
N GLY A 148 16.35 -12.96 6.18
CA GLY A 148 15.17 -13.16 7.03
C GLY A 148 15.49 -13.30 8.52
N ASN A 149 16.69 -12.95 8.95
CA ASN A 149 16.98 -12.86 10.39
C ASN A 149 16.36 -11.58 10.96
N LEU A 150 15.74 -11.67 12.13
CA LEU A 150 15.36 -10.50 12.90
C LEU A 150 16.62 -9.82 13.44
N VAL A 151 16.92 -8.62 12.98
CA VAL A 151 18.14 -7.87 13.34
C VAL A 151 17.86 -6.73 14.30
N HIS A 152 16.65 -6.19 14.29
CA HIS A 152 16.27 -5.11 15.21
C HIS A 152 14.77 -5.14 15.51
N HIS A 153 14.41 -4.66 16.71
CA HIS A 153 12.99 -4.55 17.12
C HIS A 153 12.84 -3.48 18.20
N TRP A 154 11.74 -2.72 18.14
CA TRP A 154 11.45 -1.66 19.09
C TRP A 154 10.00 -1.19 18.97
N GLY A 155 9.65 -0.10 19.68
CA GLY A 155 8.38 0.60 19.59
C GLY A 155 7.57 0.48 20.87
N GLY A 156 6.52 1.28 20.94
CA GLY A 156 5.67 1.42 22.09
C GLY A 156 5.60 2.85 22.61
N PRO A 157 4.78 3.11 23.64
CA PRO A 157 4.67 4.41 24.27
C PRO A 157 6.00 4.92 24.84
N GLY A 158 6.24 6.22 24.70
CA GLY A 158 7.45 6.87 25.21
C GLY A 158 7.25 8.35 25.48
N ALA A 159 8.29 9.02 25.90
CA ALA A 159 8.24 10.44 26.24
C ALA A 159 8.29 11.33 24.99
N GLY A 160 7.46 12.36 24.96
CA GLY A 160 7.51 13.42 23.94
C GLY A 160 6.66 13.16 22.70
N TYR A 161 5.96 12.04 22.60
CA TYR A 161 5.08 11.71 21.47
C TYR A 161 3.84 10.92 21.93
N GLU A 162 2.82 10.94 21.09
CA GLU A 162 1.60 10.14 21.27
C GLU A 162 1.74 8.85 20.45
N TRP A 163 2.03 7.71 21.12
CA TRP A 163 2.06 6.41 20.44
C TRP A 163 0.66 6.04 19.95
N MET A 164 0.59 5.53 18.74
CA MET A 164 -0.66 5.21 18.07
C MET A 164 -1.29 3.95 18.67
N PRO A 165 -2.55 3.96 19.08
CA PRO A 165 -3.26 2.76 19.52
C PRO A 165 -3.35 1.70 18.42
N SER A 166 -3.47 2.12 17.15
CA SER A 166 -3.43 1.24 15.98
C SER A 166 -2.48 1.82 14.95
N MET A 167 -1.32 1.19 14.80
CA MET A 167 -0.36 1.51 13.74
C MET A 167 -0.90 1.07 12.39
N HIS A 168 -0.41 1.72 11.31
CA HIS A 168 -0.81 1.34 9.96
C HIS A 168 0.35 1.34 8.98
N GLY A 169 0.80 2.48 8.46
CA GLY A 169 1.92 2.55 7.52
C GLY A 169 3.28 2.68 8.19
N ILE A 170 4.32 2.12 7.57
CA ILE A 170 5.73 2.36 7.90
C ILE A 170 6.49 2.68 6.62
N THR A 171 7.40 3.66 6.70
CA THR A 171 8.35 3.97 5.62
C THR A 171 9.70 4.30 6.20
N VAL A 172 10.76 3.75 5.62
CA VAL A 172 12.15 4.11 5.94
C VAL A 172 12.66 5.02 4.82
N ASP A 173 13.08 6.24 5.18
CA ASP A 173 13.58 7.21 4.24
C ASP A 173 15.07 6.97 3.89
N GLY A 174 15.58 7.66 2.88
CA GLY A 174 16.99 7.55 2.45
C GLY A 174 18.01 8.04 3.47
N LYS A 175 17.55 8.60 4.60
CA LYS A 175 18.41 9.04 5.73
C LYS A 175 18.29 8.09 6.93
N ASP A 176 17.70 6.89 6.71
CA ASP A 176 17.43 5.89 7.75
C ASP A 176 16.45 6.35 8.85
N ASN A 177 15.62 7.36 8.60
CA ASN A 177 14.55 7.66 9.55
C ASN A 177 13.34 6.78 9.25
N VAL A 178 12.65 6.39 10.30
CA VAL A 178 11.47 5.53 10.27
C VAL A 178 10.23 6.36 10.54
N TRP A 179 9.32 6.35 9.58
CA TRP A 179 8.08 7.10 9.62
C TRP A 179 6.89 6.17 9.83
N PHE A 180 5.94 6.59 10.62
CA PHE A 180 4.70 5.84 10.88
C PHE A 180 3.46 6.68 10.63
N ALA A 181 2.45 6.07 10.06
CA ALA A 181 1.08 6.57 10.05
C ALA A 181 0.21 5.67 10.92
N GLY A 182 -0.77 6.25 11.61
CA GLY A 182 -1.67 5.50 12.47
C GLY A 182 -3.14 5.77 12.19
N ASN A 183 -3.89 4.70 11.89
CA ASN A 183 -5.32 4.82 11.60
C ASN A 183 -6.22 4.97 12.84
N SER A 184 -5.66 5.09 14.03
CA SER A 184 -6.39 5.44 15.25
C SER A 184 -5.58 6.29 16.21
N GLY A 185 -4.60 7.02 15.72
CA GLY A 185 -3.79 7.95 16.52
C GLY A 185 -3.80 9.36 15.96
N ASN A 186 -4.31 9.54 14.74
CA ASN A 186 -4.40 10.81 14.04
C ASN A 186 -3.05 11.54 13.91
N THR A 187 -1.95 10.80 13.95
CA THR A 187 -0.60 11.34 13.95
C THR A 187 0.27 10.66 12.90
N VAL A 188 1.30 11.38 12.47
CA VAL A 188 2.48 10.83 11.81
C VAL A 188 3.64 11.01 12.76
N LEU A 189 4.40 9.94 13.00
CA LEU A 189 5.58 9.93 13.86
C LEU A 189 6.84 9.65 13.05
N LYS A 190 7.92 10.32 13.39
CA LYS A 190 9.26 10.11 12.84
C LYS A 190 10.21 9.71 13.95
N PHE A 191 11.01 8.69 13.68
CA PHE A 191 12.05 8.19 14.56
C PHE A 191 13.37 8.03 13.80
N SER A 192 14.50 7.98 14.51
CA SER A 192 15.72 7.41 13.96
C SER A 192 15.56 5.89 13.79
N ARG A 193 16.49 5.26 13.07
CA ARG A 193 16.54 3.80 12.92
C ARG A 193 16.46 3.05 14.26
N ASP A 194 17.13 3.60 15.30
CA ASP A 194 17.22 2.99 16.63
C ASP A 194 16.01 3.32 17.53
N GLY A 195 14.95 3.89 16.98
CA GLY A 195 13.72 4.20 17.73
C GLY A 195 13.79 5.46 18.60
N LYS A 196 14.74 6.37 18.37
CA LYS A 196 14.75 7.68 19.03
C LYS A 196 13.73 8.60 18.37
N PHE A 197 12.80 9.14 19.14
CA PHE A 197 11.80 10.09 18.64
C PHE A 197 12.43 11.34 18.04
N LEU A 198 11.93 11.80 16.90
CA LEU A 198 12.42 12.97 16.17
C LEU A 198 11.32 14.01 15.90
N LEU A 199 10.11 13.58 15.46
CA LEU A 199 9.04 14.50 15.06
C LEU A 199 7.67 13.84 15.21
N GLN A 200 6.68 14.63 15.59
CA GLN A 200 5.26 14.28 15.49
C GLN A 200 4.51 15.36 14.69
N ILE A 201 3.66 14.92 13.77
CA ILE A 201 2.72 15.76 13.03
C ILE A 201 1.30 15.33 13.43
N GLY A 202 0.46 16.30 13.72
CA GLY A 202 -0.88 16.08 14.21
C GLY A 202 -0.95 15.75 15.70
N LYS A 203 -2.18 15.68 16.20
CA LYS A 203 -2.50 15.35 17.59
C LYS A 203 -3.75 14.51 17.63
N ASN A 204 -3.77 13.52 18.52
CA ASN A 204 -4.90 12.63 18.68
C ASN A 204 -6.18 13.40 19.05
N GLY A 205 -7.27 13.11 18.33
CA GLY A 205 -8.58 13.73 18.56
C GLY A 205 -8.70 15.20 18.16
N ALA A 206 -7.67 15.83 17.56
CA ALA A 206 -7.67 17.27 17.28
C ALA A 206 -8.11 17.64 15.84
N SER A 207 -8.40 16.67 14.99
CA SER A 207 -8.79 16.93 13.59
C SER A 207 -10.05 17.77 13.48
N LYS A 208 -10.00 18.74 12.55
CA LYS A 208 -11.13 19.61 12.16
C LYS A 208 -11.65 19.29 10.76
N GLY A 209 -11.41 18.07 10.26
CA GLY A 209 -11.85 17.63 8.93
C GLY A 209 -10.82 17.84 7.82
N ASN A 210 -11.27 17.71 6.58
CA ASN A 210 -10.42 17.64 5.39
C ASN A 210 -9.61 18.91 5.10
N LYS A 211 -9.96 20.05 5.66
CA LYS A 211 -9.26 21.32 5.47
C LYS A 211 -8.26 21.66 6.58
N ASP A 212 -8.16 20.83 7.62
CA ASP A 212 -7.22 21.05 8.73
C ASP A 212 -5.78 20.84 8.26
N THR A 213 -4.95 21.87 8.31
CA THR A 213 -3.55 21.81 7.87
C THR A 213 -2.60 21.33 8.96
N ALA A 214 -3.03 21.32 10.22
CA ALA A 214 -2.22 20.99 11.38
C ALA A 214 -2.44 19.54 11.86
N ASN A 215 -3.66 19.00 11.69
CA ASN A 215 -4.04 17.71 12.22
C ASN A 215 -4.55 16.76 11.13
N LEU A 216 -4.35 15.49 11.36
CA LEU A 216 -4.74 14.37 10.51
C LEU A 216 -5.99 13.69 11.07
N ASN A 217 -6.61 12.83 10.27
CA ASN A 217 -7.73 12.02 10.72
C ASN A 217 -7.60 10.59 10.20
N ASN A 218 -6.94 9.75 10.99
CA ASN A 218 -6.67 8.36 10.68
C ASN A 218 -5.87 8.19 9.36
N PRO A 219 -4.63 8.72 9.31
CA PRO A 219 -3.76 8.55 8.14
C PRO A 219 -3.38 7.08 7.95
N ALA A 220 -3.32 6.65 6.69
CA ALA A 220 -2.99 5.28 6.33
C ALA A 220 -1.49 5.08 6.07
N GLU A 221 -0.86 6.01 5.37
CA GLU A 221 0.52 5.84 4.92
C GLU A 221 1.27 7.16 4.83
N VAL A 222 2.59 7.08 4.91
CA VAL A 222 3.53 8.17 4.64
C VAL A 222 4.51 7.71 3.58
N ASN A 223 4.72 8.52 2.53
CA ASN A 223 5.81 8.34 1.59
C ASN A 223 6.74 9.55 1.65
N VAL A 224 8.06 9.33 1.45
CA VAL A 224 9.08 10.37 1.61
C VAL A 224 9.72 10.70 0.27
N ASP A 225 9.78 11.98 -0.06
CA ASP A 225 10.60 12.54 -1.13
C ASP A 225 11.85 13.19 -0.52
N ASP A 226 12.92 12.41 -0.41
CA ASP A 226 14.18 12.87 0.18
C ASP A 226 14.78 14.05 -0.56
N ALA A 227 14.66 14.08 -1.89
CA ALA A 227 15.19 15.12 -2.73
C ALA A 227 14.50 16.47 -2.52
N ALA A 228 13.17 16.45 -2.30
CA ALA A 228 12.37 17.63 -2.03
C ALA A 228 12.24 17.96 -0.53
N ASN A 229 12.74 17.09 0.34
CA ASN A 229 12.51 17.13 1.80
C ASN A 229 11.03 17.23 2.14
N GLU A 230 10.20 16.34 1.53
CA GLU A 230 8.75 16.33 1.67
C GLU A 230 8.26 14.96 2.08
N ILE A 231 7.17 14.94 2.84
CA ILE A 231 6.38 13.73 3.05
C ILE A 231 4.99 13.88 2.46
N TYR A 232 4.49 12.81 1.86
CA TYR A 232 3.16 12.69 1.30
C TYR A 232 2.37 11.73 2.18
N VAL A 233 1.34 12.25 2.83
CA VAL A 233 0.51 11.50 3.77
C VAL A 233 -0.80 11.14 3.11
N ALA A 234 -1.10 9.86 3.01
CA ALA A 234 -2.41 9.34 2.64
C ALA A 234 -3.34 9.45 3.86
N ASP A 235 -3.99 10.60 4.02
CA ASP A 235 -4.87 10.89 5.17
C ASP A 235 -6.31 10.51 4.80
N GLY A 236 -6.63 9.20 4.86
CA GLY A 236 -7.75 8.64 4.14
C GLY A 236 -8.80 7.86 4.92
N TYR A 237 -8.57 7.36 6.12
CA TYR A 237 -9.60 6.65 6.86
C TYR A 237 -10.66 7.57 7.49
N GLY A 238 -10.26 8.73 7.95
CA GLY A 238 -11.17 9.75 8.48
C GLY A 238 -11.31 10.97 7.58
N ASN A 239 -10.26 11.33 6.88
CA ASN A 239 -10.24 12.35 5.83
C ASN A 239 -10.23 11.73 4.42
N ARG A 240 -10.14 12.55 3.36
CA ARG A 240 -10.12 12.12 1.96
C ARG A 240 -9.16 12.98 1.17
N ARG A 241 -7.87 12.93 1.57
CA ARG A 241 -6.86 13.82 0.99
C ARG A 241 -5.48 13.17 0.98
N VAL A 242 -4.65 13.65 0.06
CA VAL A 242 -3.20 13.62 0.20
C VAL A 242 -2.79 14.97 0.77
N ILE A 243 -1.99 14.96 1.84
CA ILE A 243 -1.46 16.17 2.46
C ILE A 243 0.06 16.08 2.54
N VAL A 244 0.74 17.18 2.21
CA VAL A 244 2.19 17.24 2.10
C VAL A 244 2.74 18.17 3.16
N TYR A 245 3.76 17.67 3.86
CA TYR A 245 4.49 18.43 4.87
C TYR A 245 5.98 18.44 4.56
N ASP A 246 6.69 19.38 5.14
CA ASP A 246 8.14 19.39 5.18
C ASP A 246 8.65 18.26 6.09
N ALA A 247 9.57 17.42 5.58
CA ALA A 247 10.05 16.23 6.28
C ALA A 247 10.95 16.52 7.48
N SER A 248 11.47 17.74 7.59
CA SER A 248 12.36 18.13 8.69
C SER A 248 11.61 18.84 9.81
N THR A 249 10.61 19.66 9.47
CA THR A 249 9.92 20.54 10.41
C THR A 249 8.48 20.16 10.70
N GLY A 250 7.85 19.34 9.83
CA GLY A 250 6.42 19.06 9.89
C GLY A 250 5.53 20.24 9.44
N ALA A 251 6.10 21.27 8.83
CA ALA A 251 5.32 22.40 8.33
C ALA A 251 4.46 22.00 7.12
N PHE A 252 3.20 22.41 7.12
CA PHE A 252 2.27 22.20 6.01
C PHE A 252 2.78 22.87 4.72
N LYS A 253 2.69 22.15 3.60
CA LYS A 253 3.05 22.68 2.27
C LYS A 253 1.86 22.80 1.33
N ARG A 254 1.10 21.72 1.15
CA ARG A 254 -0.07 21.66 0.24
C ARG A 254 -0.90 20.40 0.53
N MET A 255 -2.10 20.35 -0.05
CA MET A 255 -2.97 19.18 -0.02
C MET A 255 -3.95 19.21 -1.20
N TRP A 256 -4.46 18.04 -1.55
CA TRP A 256 -5.50 17.90 -2.57
C TRP A 256 -6.39 16.69 -2.31
N GLY A 257 -7.58 16.72 -2.91
CA GLY A 257 -8.53 15.61 -2.97
C GLY A 257 -8.57 14.97 -4.36
N ALA A 258 -9.56 14.15 -4.61
CA ALA A 258 -9.75 13.50 -5.89
C ALA A 258 -9.77 14.53 -7.06
N TYR A 259 -9.16 14.14 -8.19
CA TYR A 259 -9.01 14.97 -9.39
C TYR A 259 -8.25 16.30 -9.17
N GLY A 260 -7.43 16.39 -8.13
CA GLY A 260 -6.68 17.61 -7.79
C GLY A 260 -7.56 18.73 -7.21
N LYS A 261 -8.80 18.43 -6.88
CA LYS A 261 -9.73 19.41 -6.28
C LYS A 261 -9.39 19.63 -4.80
N PRO A 262 -9.82 20.76 -4.20
CA PRO A 262 -9.75 20.93 -2.76
C PRO A 262 -10.48 19.79 -2.04
N PRO A 263 -9.90 19.23 -0.95
CA PRO A 263 -10.58 18.20 -0.17
C PRO A 263 -11.89 18.68 0.40
N THR A 264 -12.88 17.79 0.49
CA THR A 264 -14.23 18.09 1.00
C THR A 264 -14.67 17.09 2.06
N ASP A 265 -15.49 17.55 2.99
CA ASP A 265 -16.15 16.72 4.00
C ASP A 265 -17.52 16.17 3.51
N ASP A 266 -17.91 16.45 2.27
CA ASP A 266 -19.15 15.95 1.68
C ASP A 266 -19.22 14.42 1.74
N PRO A 267 -20.36 13.87 2.16
CA PRO A 267 -20.50 12.43 2.29
C PRO A 267 -20.39 11.71 0.95
N ASN A 268 -19.67 10.61 0.91
CA ASN A 268 -19.73 9.67 -0.20
C ASN A 268 -20.89 8.69 0.00
N GLY A 269 -21.65 8.41 -1.02
CA GLY A 269 -22.59 7.28 -1.04
C GLY A 269 -21.84 5.92 -0.98
N THR A 270 -22.52 4.80 -0.86
CA THR A 270 -21.92 3.46 -0.96
C THR A 270 -21.34 3.25 -2.37
N TYR A 271 -20.18 2.55 -2.46
CA TYR A 271 -19.62 2.18 -3.76
C TYR A 271 -20.59 1.25 -4.51
N ASP A 272 -20.82 1.56 -5.75
CA ASP A 272 -21.68 0.79 -6.65
C ASP A 272 -20.99 0.71 -8.02
N PRO A 273 -20.49 -0.47 -8.42
CA PRO A 273 -19.72 -0.63 -9.65
C PRO A 273 -20.57 -0.42 -10.93
N SER A 274 -21.89 -0.35 -10.81
CA SER A 274 -22.81 -0.06 -11.92
C SER A 274 -23.02 1.43 -12.16
N LYS A 275 -22.57 2.28 -11.25
CA LYS A 275 -22.71 3.75 -11.31
C LYS A 275 -21.40 4.44 -11.71
N PRO A 276 -21.47 5.68 -12.20
CA PRO A 276 -20.28 6.50 -12.37
C PRO A 276 -19.47 6.59 -11.06
N LEU A 277 -18.14 6.61 -11.18
CA LEU A 277 -17.25 6.78 -10.06
C LEU A 277 -17.53 8.07 -9.28
N SER A 278 -17.42 7.99 -7.96
CA SER A 278 -17.46 9.16 -7.11
C SER A 278 -16.38 10.16 -7.51
N THR A 279 -16.75 11.45 -7.48
CA THR A 279 -15.80 12.56 -7.63
C THR A 279 -14.94 12.81 -6.40
N ASN A 280 -15.22 12.10 -5.29
CA ASN A 280 -14.43 12.11 -4.06
C ASN A 280 -13.77 10.76 -3.85
N TRP A 281 -12.65 10.75 -3.11
CA TRP A 281 -12.08 9.52 -2.61
C TRP A 281 -12.92 8.94 -1.47
N ARG A 282 -12.84 7.61 -1.31
CA ARG A 282 -13.43 6.94 -0.16
C ARG A 282 -12.39 6.71 0.93
N ILE A 283 -11.34 5.97 0.63
CA ILE A 283 -10.21 5.74 1.52
C ILE A 283 -8.94 5.99 0.72
N VAL A 284 -8.22 7.05 1.05
CA VAL A 284 -6.88 7.30 0.50
C VAL A 284 -5.91 6.44 1.30
N HIS A 285 -5.54 5.29 0.73
CA HIS A 285 -4.79 4.27 1.45
C HIS A 285 -3.28 4.32 1.19
N CYS A 286 -2.87 4.70 0.00
CA CYS A 286 -1.47 4.96 -0.36
C CYS A 286 -1.30 6.27 -1.13
N ALA A 287 -0.06 6.81 -1.13
CA ALA A 287 0.35 7.95 -1.96
C ALA A 287 1.80 7.73 -2.43
N SER A 288 1.99 6.72 -3.29
CA SER A 288 3.31 6.20 -3.66
C SER A 288 3.99 7.05 -4.73
N LEU A 289 5.25 7.40 -4.49
CA LEU A 289 6.06 8.25 -5.37
C LEU A 289 6.83 7.41 -6.41
N ALA A 290 6.72 7.79 -7.67
CA ALA A 290 7.51 7.22 -8.76
C ALA A 290 8.74 8.08 -9.09
N ASN A 291 9.77 7.48 -9.71
CA ASN A 291 11.03 8.15 -10.05
C ASN A 291 10.85 9.33 -11.02
N ASP A 292 9.80 9.32 -11.83
CA ASP A 292 9.45 10.41 -12.76
C ASP A 292 8.72 11.59 -12.10
N GLY A 293 8.55 11.54 -10.77
CA GLY A 293 7.92 12.60 -10.00
C GLY A 293 6.39 12.54 -10.01
N LEU A 294 5.80 11.43 -10.43
CA LEU A 294 4.37 11.21 -10.32
C LEU A 294 4.01 10.58 -8.96
N VAL A 295 2.83 10.92 -8.47
CA VAL A 295 2.24 10.41 -7.22
C VAL A 295 1.05 9.53 -7.57
N TYR A 296 1.12 8.26 -7.20
CA TYR A 296 0.06 7.28 -7.40
C TYR A 296 -0.75 7.13 -6.12
N VAL A 297 -2.03 7.42 -6.18
CA VAL A 297 -2.92 7.46 -5.01
C VAL A 297 -3.89 6.31 -5.06
N CYS A 298 -3.88 5.47 -4.02
CA CYS A 298 -4.84 4.39 -3.82
C CYS A 298 -6.15 4.93 -3.27
N ASP A 299 -7.20 4.87 -4.05
CA ASP A 299 -8.57 5.09 -3.59
C ASP A 299 -9.24 3.73 -3.38
N ARG A 300 -8.94 3.12 -2.22
CA ARG A 300 -9.08 1.70 -1.93
C ARG A 300 -10.47 1.15 -2.25
N VAL A 301 -11.51 1.74 -1.68
CA VAL A 301 -12.90 1.24 -1.78
C VAL A 301 -13.58 1.61 -3.10
N ASN A 302 -13.01 2.50 -3.89
CA ASN A 302 -13.45 2.77 -5.27
C ASN A 302 -12.69 1.92 -6.31
N ASP A 303 -11.84 0.96 -5.86
CA ASP A 303 -11.03 0.08 -6.72
C ASP A 303 -10.17 0.87 -7.72
N ARG A 304 -9.74 2.07 -7.33
CA ARG A 304 -9.20 3.09 -8.21
C ARG A 304 -7.79 3.51 -7.82
N ILE A 305 -6.96 3.75 -8.84
CA ILE A 305 -5.68 4.45 -8.70
C ILE A 305 -5.78 5.75 -9.47
N GLN A 306 -5.51 6.87 -8.83
CA GLN A 306 -5.37 8.17 -9.48
C GLN A 306 -3.91 8.62 -9.45
N VAL A 307 -3.46 9.24 -10.55
CA VAL A 307 -2.07 9.71 -10.72
C VAL A 307 -2.05 11.22 -10.76
N PHE A 308 -1.11 11.80 -10.05
CA PHE A 308 -0.94 13.24 -9.91
C PHE A 308 0.51 13.66 -10.14
N LYS A 309 0.73 14.92 -10.48
CA LYS A 309 2.03 15.58 -10.27
C LYS A 309 2.22 15.88 -8.78
N LYS A 310 3.44 16.17 -8.37
CA LYS A 310 3.78 16.52 -6.97
C LYS A 310 3.05 17.77 -6.45
N ASP A 311 2.55 18.63 -7.32
CA ASP A 311 1.77 19.81 -6.97
C ASP A 311 0.26 19.55 -6.77
N GLY A 312 -0.18 18.30 -6.98
CA GLY A 312 -1.58 17.88 -6.90
C GLY A 312 -2.34 17.97 -8.23
N THR A 313 -1.70 18.35 -9.33
CA THR A 313 -2.33 18.34 -10.65
C THR A 313 -2.67 16.91 -11.08
N TYR A 314 -3.95 16.63 -11.33
CA TYR A 314 -4.43 15.33 -11.80
C TYR A 314 -3.89 15.00 -13.20
N VAL A 315 -3.51 13.75 -13.42
CA VAL A 315 -2.97 13.26 -14.70
C VAL A 315 -3.89 12.24 -15.34
N LYS A 316 -4.18 11.14 -14.63
CA LYS A 316 -4.96 10.00 -15.14
C LYS A 316 -5.45 9.10 -14.02
N GLU A 317 -6.30 8.13 -14.36
CA GLU A 317 -6.74 7.10 -13.42
C GLU A 317 -6.96 5.76 -14.10
N THR A 318 -7.03 4.70 -13.29
CA THR A 318 -7.50 3.37 -13.69
C THR A 318 -8.27 2.72 -12.55
N GLN A 319 -9.11 1.74 -12.87
CA GLN A 319 -9.71 0.82 -11.90
C GLN A 319 -9.18 -0.59 -12.11
N ILE A 320 -9.05 -1.33 -11.01
CA ILE A 320 -8.65 -2.74 -11.01
C ILE A 320 -9.78 -3.53 -10.36
N ALA A 321 -10.21 -4.62 -11.01
CA ALA A 321 -11.27 -5.50 -10.50
C ALA A 321 -12.50 -4.74 -9.97
N LYS A 322 -12.98 -3.77 -10.71
CA LYS A 322 -14.02 -2.76 -10.36
C LYS A 322 -15.33 -3.30 -9.77
N ARG A 323 -15.54 -4.62 -9.74
CA ARG A 323 -16.73 -5.24 -9.13
C ARG A 323 -16.49 -5.69 -7.70
N THR A 324 -15.31 -5.43 -7.16
CA THR A 324 -14.98 -5.78 -5.79
C THR A 324 -15.73 -4.85 -4.84
N LEU A 325 -16.37 -5.43 -3.83
CA LEU A 325 -17.08 -4.71 -2.79
C LEU A 325 -16.36 -4.86 -1.44
N GLY A 326 -16.87 -4.22 -0.39
CA GLY A 326 -16.29 -4.28 0.95
C GLY A 326 -15.04 -3.42 1.05
N ASP A 327 -13.91 -4.02 1.38
CA ASP A 327 -12.66 -3.28 1.61
C ASP A 327 -12.01 -2.72 0.35
N GLY A 328 -12.47 -3.15 -0.85
CA GLY A 328 -11.93 -2.71 -2.14
C GLY A 328 -10.60 -3.37 -2.49
N VAL A 329 -9.94 -2.85 -3.54
CA VAL A 329 -8.79 -3.51 -4.18
C VAL A 329 -7.46 -2.83 -3.89
N THR A 330 -7.38 -1.52 -4.04
CA THR A 330 -6.08 -0.84 -4.12
C THR A 330 -5.54 -0.47 -2.73
N PHE A 331 -4.91 -1.46 -2.07
CA PHE A 331 -4.38 -1.25 -0.72
C PHE A 331 -3.03 -0.54 -0.74
N ASP A 332 -2.11 -0.97 -1.60
CA ASP A 332 -0.76 -0.41 -1.66
C ASP A 332 -0.15 -0.59 -3.06
N ILE A 333 0.85 0.24 -3.38
CA ILE A 333 1.53 0.25 -4.67
C ILE A 333 3.04 0.26 -4.48
N ALA A 334 3.72 -0.63 -5.20
CA ALA A 334 5.16 -0.59 -5.36
C ALA A 334 5.55 -0.64 -6.85
N PHE A 335 6.75 -0.17 -7.16
CA PHE A 335 7.26 -0.10 -8.54
C PHE A 335 8.47 -1.01 -8.72
N SER A 336 8.63 -1.55 -9.94
CA SER A 336 9.83 -2.32 -10.31
C SER A 336 11.09 -1.46 -10.20
N LYS A 337 12.23 -2.13 -9.99
CA LYS A 337 13.52 -1.45 -9.72
C LYS A 337 14.28 -1.06 -10.99
N ASP A 338 13.75 -1.35 -12.18
CA ASP A 338 14.31 -0.80 -13.42
C ASP A 338 14.16 0.72 -13.45
N PRO A 339 15.07 1.46 -14.14
CA PRO A 339 15.07 2.94 -14.13
C PRO A 339 13.75 3.57 -14.58
N GLN A 340 13.01 2.91 -15.46
CA GLN A 340 11.71 3.36 -15.98
C GLN A 340 10.56 2.96 -15.06
N GLN A 341 10.81 2.10 -14.06
CA GLN A 341 9.76 1.53 -13.21
C GLN A 341 8.60 0.98 -14.06
N ARG A 342 8.94 0.12 -15.02
CA ARG A 342 8.03 -0.36 -16.05
C ARG A 342 6.84 -1.11 -15.48
N LEU A 343 7.06 -1.87 -14.40
CA LEU A 343 5.99 -2.61 -13.72
C LEU A 343 5.57 -1.89 -12.46
N MET A 344 4.27 -1.98 -12.20
CA MET A 344 3.61 -1.55 -10.97
C MET A 344 2.95 -2.76 -10.31
N TYR A 345 3.11 -2.91 -9.02
CA TYR A 345 2.53 -3.97 -8.20
C TYR A 345 1.50 -3.36 -7.27
N VAL A 346 0.32 -3.97 -7.21
CA VAL A 346 -0.79 -3.47 -6.37
C VAL A 346 -1.24 -4.57 -5.43
N ALA A 347 -1.13 -4.32 -4.14
CA ALA A 347 -1.66 -5.20 -3.11
C ALA A 347 -3.19 -5.15 -3.11
N ASP A 348 -3.83 -6.31 -3.16
CA ASP A 348 -5.28 -6.47 -3.16
C ASP A 348 -5.72 -7.33 -1.97
N GLY A 349 -6.23 -6.66 -0.95
CA GLY A 349 -6.66 -7.32 0.28
C GLY A 349 -7.96 -8.11 0.12
N ALA A 350 -8.86 -7.66 -0.74
CA ALA A 350 -10.16 -8.30 -0.92
C ALA A 350 -10.08 -9.55 -1.82
N ASN A 351 -9.28 -9.52 -2.89
CA ASN A 351 -9.14 -10.64 -3.81
C ASN A 351 -7.91 -11.51 -3.51
N HIS A 352 -7.16 -11.21 -2.43
CA HIS A 352 -6.05 -12.01 -1.92
C HIS A 352 -4.95 -12.26 -2.96
N ARG A 353 -4.39 -11.18 -3.52
CA ARG A 353 -3.34 -11.24 -4.55
C ARG A 353 -2.51 -9.98 -4.63
N VAL A 354 -1.46 -10.02 -5.42
CA VAL A 354 -0.71 -8.85 -5.86
C VAL A 354 -0.86 -8.74 -7.38
N TRP A 355 -1.49 -7.70 -7.86
CA TRP A 355 -1.61 -7.43 -9.28
C TRP A 355 -0.29 -6.92 -9.85
N GLN A 356 0.04 -7.33 -11.07
CA GLN A 356 1.14 -6.80 -11.86
C GLN A 356 0.57 -6.01 -13.04
N LEU A 357 0.94 -4.75 -13.16
CA LEU A 357 0.51 -3.87 -14.23
C LEU A 357 1.70 -3.32 -14.99
N LEU A 358 1.52 -3.02 -16.27
CA LEU A 358 2.35 -1.99 -16.89
C LEU A 358 2.04 -0.66 -16.20
N ARG A 359 3.07 0.03 -15.71
CA ARG A 359 2.88 1.35 -15.06
C ARG A 359 2.34 2.38 -16.06
N GLU A 360 2.84 2.36 -17.27
CA GLU A 360 2.31 3.07 -18.42
C GLU A 360 1.79 2.04 -19.46
N PRO A 361 0.54 1.91 -19.74
CA PRO A 361 -0.64 2.76 -19.50
C PRO A 361 -1.52 2.34 -18.30
N MET A 362 -1.02 1.69 -17.28
CA MET A 362 -1.73 1.11 -16.13
C MET A 362 -2.62 -0.09 -16.51
N THR A 363 -2.12 -0.94 -17.41
CA THR A 363 -2.82 -2.14 -17.85
C THR A 363 -2.41 -3.33 -17.01
N VAL A 364 -3.40 -4.07 -16.49
CA VAL A 364 -3.17 -5.33 -15.78
C VAL A 364 -2.56 -6.36 -16.73
N LEU A 365 -1.44 -6.95 -16.32
CA LEU A 365 -0.74 -8.02 -17.03
C LEU A 365 -1.04 -9.39 -16.43
N ASN A 366 -0.92 -9.49 -15.10
CA ASN A 366 -0.97 -10.74 -14.36
C ASN A 366 -1.21 -10.47 -12.87
N HIS A 367 -1.22 -11.53 -12.07
CA HIS A 367 -1.21 -11.43 -10.61
C HIS A 367 -0.30 -12.51 -10.00
N ILE A 368 0.11 -12.27 -8.76
CA ILE A 368 0.86 -13.22 -7.93
C ILE A 368 -0.08 -13.69 -6.84
N GLY A 369 -0.07 -14.99 -6.57
CA GLY A 369 -0.80 -15.61 -5.47
C GLY A 369 -2.29 -15.81 -5.71
N SER A 370 -2.95 -16.34 -4.70
CA SER A 370 -4.39 -16.63 -4.65
C SER A 370 -4.83 -16.73 -3.19
N GLY A 371 -6.13 -16.78 -2.94
CA GLY A 371 -6.65 -16.92 -1.58
C GLY A 371 -6.21 -18.23 -0.91
N GLY A 372 -5.76 -18.13 0.34
CA GLY A 372 -5.34 -19.27 1.16
C GLY A 372 -4.27 -18.94 2.19
N ARG A 373 -3.73 -19.98 2.85
CA ARG A 373 -2.76 -19.83 3.94
C ARG A 373 -1.43 -20.57 3.72
N TYR A 374 -1.28 -21.29 2.62
CA TYR A 374 0.02 -21.88 2.27
C TYR A 374 0.99 -20.80 1.76
N PRO A 375 2.31 -21.04 1.81
CA PRO A 375 3.28 -20.17 1.17
C PRO A 375 2.90 -19.87 -0.28
N GLY A 376 2.93 -18.59 -0.67
CA GLY A 376 2.50 -18.13 -1.99
C GLY A 376 0.99 -17.88 -2.14
N GLN A 377 0.19 -18.23 -1.13
CA GLN A 377 -1.22 -17.83 -1.03
C GLN A 377 -1.37 -16.65 -0.07
N PHE A 378 -2.49 -15.96 -0.13
CA PHE A 378 -2.74 -14.75 0.64
C PHE A 378 -4.06 -14.79 1.40
N TYR A 379 -4.08 -14.08 2.53
CA TYR A 379 -5.28 -13.68 3.23
C TYR A 379 -5.19 -12.19 3.59
N ALA A 380 -5.98 -11.34 2.94
CA ALA A 380 -5.97 -9.89 3.16
C ALA A 380 -4.57 -9.26 2.98
N THR A 381 -4.01 -9.37 1.77
CA THR A 381 -2.74 -8.73 1.40
C THR A 381 -2.85 -7.23 1.60
N HIS A 382 -1.97 -6.65 2.45
CA HIS A 382 -2.10 -5.25 2.86
C HIS A 382 -1.08 -4.34 2.19
N ASN A 383 0.21 -4.66 2.28
CA ASN A 383 1.27 -3.88 1.64
C ASN A 383 2.14 -4.75 0.75
N VAL A 384 2.81 -4.09 -0.18
CA VAL A 384 3.79 -4.65 -1.10
C VAL A 384 5.00 -3.75 -1.19
N SER A 385 6.21 -4.31 -1.13
CA SER A 385 7.47 -3.57 -1.33
C SER A 385 8.49 -4.44 -2.06
N LEU A 386 9.51 -3.81 -2.65
CA LEU A 386 10.56 -4.51 -3.40
C LEU A 386 11.94 -4.14 -2.87
N ASP A 387 12.85 -5.13 -2.83
CA ASP A 387 14.27 -4.90 -2.62
C ASP A 387 15.00 -4.49 -3.92
N SER A 388 16.30 -4.20 -3.82
CA SER A 388 17.13 -3.78 -4.96
C SER A 388 17.24 -4.84 -6.07
N LYS A 389 17.03 -6.11 -5.74
CA LYS A 389 17.08 -7.25 -6.65
C LYS A 389 15.73 -7.53 -7.33
N GLY A 390 14.69 -6.77 -6.96
CA GLY A 390 13.34 -6.92 -7.46
C GLY A 390 12.54 -8.04 -6.79
N ASN A 391 13.02 -8.62 -5.67
CA ASN A 391 12.21 -9.53 -4.87
C ASN A 391 11.04 -8.75 -4.25
N ILE A 392 9.87 -9.38 -4.21
CA ILE A 392 8.68 -8.80 -3.62
C ILE A 392 8.54 -9.30 -2.17
N TYR A 393 8.17 -8.37 -1.31
CA TYR A 393 7.73 -8.64 0.05
C TYR A 393 6.28 -8.20 0.20
N THR A 394 5.51 -8.97 0.98
CA THR A 394 4.11 -8.68 1.25
C THR A 394 3.80 -8.89 2.72
N VAL A 395 2.86 -8.10 3.24
CA VAL A 395 2.30 -8.33 4.58
C VAL A 395 0.79 -8.51 4.51
N GLU A 396 0.25 -9.22 5.47
CA GLU A 396 -1.16 -9.59 5.53
C GLU A 396 -1.78 -9.10 6.84
N THR A 397 -2.88 -8.38 6.69
CA THR A 397 -3.66 -7.87 7.82
C THR A 397 -4.68 -8.88 8.33
N TYR A 398 -5.50 -8.47 9.28
CA TYR A 398 -6.51 -9.31 9.93
C TYR A 398 -5.89 -10.62 10.44
N THR A 399 -6.58 -11.73 10.22
CA THR A 399 -6.10 -13.07 10.60
C THR A 399 -5.03 -13.65 9.67
N GLY A 400 -4.60 -12.91 8.64
CA GLY A 400 -3.44 -13.24 7.81
C GLY A 400 -2.17 -13.20 8.66
N ALA A 401 -1.93 -12.07 9.35
CA ALA A 401 -0.88 -11.88 10.35
C ALA A 401 0.48 -12.44 9.90
N ARG A 402 0.89 -12.12 8.68
CA ARG A 402 2.01 -12.80 8.02
C ARG A 402 2.83 -11.83 7.17
N LEU A 403 4.09 -12.20 6.98
CA LEU A 403 5.07 -11.59 6.08
C LEU A 403 5.58 -12.67 5.12
N GLN A 404 5.63 -12.39 3.82
CA GLN A 404 6.15 -13.32 2.83
C GLN A 404 7.15 -12.64 1.88
N LYS A 405 8.10 -13.43 1.37
CA LYS A 405 9.06 -13.05 0.31
C LYS A 405 8.81 -13.86 -0.95
N PHE A 406 8.86 -13.18 -2.09
CA PHE A 406 8.79 -13.78 -3.41
C PHE A 406 10.05 -13.43 -4.19
N THR A 407 10.87 -14.42 -4.46
CA THR A 407 12.12 -14.26 -5.19
C THR A 407 11.85 -13.99 -6.66
N TYR A 408 12.42 -12.92 -7.19
CA TYR A 408 12.36 -12.56 -8.59
C TYR A 408 13.17 -13.52 -9.46
N LYS A 409 12.58 -14.04 -10.54
CA LYS A 409 13.19 -14.99 -11.48
C LYS A 409 13.38 -14.41 -12.89
N GLY A 410 13.19 -13.11 -13.05
CA GLY A 410 13.26 -12.46 -14.35
C GLY A 410 11.90 -12.12 -14.92
N LEU A 411 11.89 -11.68 -16.16
CA LEU A 411 10.67 -11.40 -16.93
C LEU A 411 10.31 -12.62 -17.77
N GLY A 412 9.02 -12.84 -17.95
CA GLY A 412 8.51 -13.87 -18.83
C GLY A 412 7.16 -13.50 -19.44
N PRO A 413 6.68 -14.29 -20.40
CA PRO A 413 5.41 -14.04 -21.05
C PRO A 413 4.28 -14.04 -20.02
N VAL A 414 3.28 -13.20 -20.25
CA VAL A 414 2.06 -13.16 -19.43
C VAL A 414 1.36 -14.50 -19.54
N ALA A 415 1.40 -15.29 -18.46
CA ALA A 415 0.87 -16.65 -18.45
C ALA A 415 -0.66 -16.70 -18.24
N ASN A 416 -1.29 -15.61 -17.82
CA ASN A 416 -2.70 -15.62 -17.49
C ASN A 416 -3.40 -14.35 -17.98
N PRO A 417 -4.08 -14.40 -19.15
CA PRO A 417 -4.85 -13.27 -19.66
C PRO A 417 -6.12 -12.93 -18.85
N GLU A 418 -6.47 -13.73 -17.82
CA GLU A 418 -7.61 -13.43 -16.94
C GLU A 418 -7.43 -12.14 -16.13
N GLY A 419 -6.21 -11.57 -16.10
CA GLY A 419 -5.96 -10.24 -15.54
C GLY A 419 -6.66 -9.10 -16.26
N ASN A 420 -7.18 -9.32 -17.46
CA ASN A 420 -7.77 -8.26 -18.29
C ASN A 420 -9.27 -8.06 -18.01
N HIS A 421 -9.66 -7.99 -16.74
CA HIS A 421 -11.03 -7.61 -16.34
C HIS A 421 -11.31 -6.09 -16.50
N ASN A 422 -10.42 -5.34 -17.16
CA ASN A 422 -10.67 -3.94 -17.53
C ASN A 422 -11.46 -3.78 -18.84
N SER A 423 -11.77 -4.87 -19.54
CA SER A 423 -12.68 -4.79 -20.69
C SER A 423 -14.09 -4.50 -20.16
N GLY A 424 -14.44 -3.24 -20.15
CA GLY A 424 -15.81 -2.80 -19.99
C GLY A 424 -16.67 -3.46 -21.05
N ASN A 425 -17.65 -4.21 -20.62
CA ASN A 425 -18.96 -4.43 -21.24
C ASN A 425 -19.96 -4.50 -20.10
#